data_0a082e912c71fa1e3b3c9c16516852b1
#
_entry.id   0a082e912c71fa1e3b3c9c16516852b1
#
_cell.length_a   1.000
_cell.length_b   1.000
_cell.length_c   1.000
_cell.angle_alpha   90.00
_cell.angle_beta   90.00
_cell.angle_gamma   90.00
#
_symmetry.space_group_name_H-M   'P 1'
#
loop_
_entity.id
_entity.type
_entity.pdbx_description
1 polymer ?
#
loop_
_entity_poly.entity_id
_entity_poly.type
_entity_poly.pdbx_seq_one_letter_code
_entity_poly.pdbx_strand_id
1 'polypeptide(L)'
;MKLYARHASARWLGTRQRGKGAINTPSAALKMALHAADGDTKGRGTNPAELIAAAIAGSFSLTLADELGQAGYKPREIDTMATVTLEHSAAGWTLTQILLAVAATVPRAAECDFVDATLRAKANCPISSALNANTLMTAKLTRKDEPCSC
;
A
#
# COMPACT_ATOMS: atom_id res chain seq x y z
N MET A 1 -19.32 -17.59 -0.66
CA MET A 1 -17.93 -17.26 -1.05
C MET A 1 -17.97 -16.30 -2.24
N LYS A 2 -17.28 -15.15 -2.16
CA LYS A 2 -17.14 -14.22 -3.29
C LYS A 2 -15.71 -14.30 -3.80
N LEU A 3 -15.55 -14.49 -5.11
CA LEU A 3 -14.25 -14.52 -5.78
C LEU A 3 -14.08 -13.26 -6.62
N TYR A 4 -12.93 -12.62 -6.47
CA TYR A 4 -12.55 -11.45 -7.26
C TYR A 4 -11.27 -11.74 -8.01
N ALA A 5 -11.34 -11.74 -9.33
CA ALA A 5 -10.18 -11.86 -10.21
C ALA A 5 -9.88 -10.50 -10.85
N ARG A 6 -8.63 -10.14 -10.86
CA ARG A 6 -8.12 -8.96 -11.57
C ARG A 6 -6.84 -9.34 -12.28
N HIS A 7 -6.54 -8.67 -13.36
CA HIS A 7 -5.34 -8.95 -14.14
C HIS A 7 -4.63 -7.65 -14.53
N ALA A 8 -3.36 -7.77 -14.78
CA ALA A 8 -2.51 -6.77 -15.39
C ALA A 8 -1.61 -7.47 -16.40
N SER A 9 -1.04 -6.72 -17.31
CA SER A 9 -0.07 -7.23 -18.28
C SER A 9 1.23 -6.46 -18.21
N ALA A 10 2.32 -7.16 -18.45
CA ALA A 10 3.64 -6.56 -18.60
C ALA A 10 4.31 -7.13 -19.85
N ARG A 11 5.07 -6.28 -20.53
CA ARG A 11 5.94 -6.67 -21.65
C ARG A 11 7.36 -6.23 -21.33
N TRP A 12 8.32 -7.12 -21.47
CA TRP A 12 9.74 -6.83 -21.32
C TRP A 12 10.49 -7.19 -22.59
N LEU A 13 11.37 -6.31 -23.05
CA LEU A 13 12.19 -6.49 -24.26
C LEU A 13 13.66 -6.36 -23.89
N GLY A 14 14.43 -7.40 -24.16
CA GLY A 14 15.86 -7.43 -23.90
C GLY A 14 16.25 -8.11 -22.59
N THR A 15 17.52 -7.97 -22.22
CA THR A 15 18.07 -8.53 -20.98
C THR A 15 17.60 -7.74 -19.76
N ARG A 16 17.73 -8.31 -18.55
CA ARG A 16 17.39 -7.63 -17.31
C ARG A 16 18.14 -6.29 -17.17
N GLN A 17 19.41 -6.24 -17.52
CA GLN A 17 20.26 -5.06 -17.32
C GLN A 17 20.09 -3.98 -18.41
N ARG A 18 19.70 -4.37 -19.63
CA ARG A 18 19.64 -3.47 -20.80
C ARG A 18 18.27 -3.46 -21.46
N GLY A 19 17.30 -4.12 -20.85
CA GLY A 19 15.96 -4.19 -21.38
C GLY A 19 15.12 -2.97 -21.02
N LYS A 20 13.95 -2.95 -21.63
CA LYS A 20 12.89 -1.99 -21.34
C LYS A 20 11.55 -2.69 -21.31
N GLY A 21 10.69 -2.23 -20.45
CA GLY A 21 9.37 -2.81 -20.30
C GLY A 21 8.26 -1.79 -20.20
N ALA A 22 7.05 -2.29 -20.24
CA ALA A 22 5.84 -1.55 -19.95
C ALA A 22 4.86 -2.41 -19.16
N ILE A 23 4.09 -1.77 -18.30
CA ILE A 23 3.03 -2.40 -17.52
C ILE A 23 1.71 -1.70 -17.82
N ASN A 24 0.63 -2.47 -17.88
CA ASN A 24 -0.70 -1.96 -18.15
C ASN A 24 -1.73 -2.65 -17.28
N THR A 25 -2.76 -1.91 -16.88
CA THR A 25 -3.99 -2.45 -16.30
C THR A 25 -5.17 -2.24 -17.24
N PRO A 26 -6.21 -3.10 -17.20
CA PRO A 26 -7.39 -2.93 -18.05
C PRO A 26 -8.13 -1.61 -17.85
N SER A 27 -8.06 -1.05 -16.64
CA SER A 27 -8.60 0.27 -16.32
C SER A 27 -7.84 1.42 -16.98
N ALA A 28 -6.66 1.14 -17.58
CA ALA A 28 -5.71 2.12 -18.08
C ALA A 28 -5.19 3.12 -17.00
N ALA A 29 -5.54 2.91 -15.75
CA ALA A 29 -5.05 3.71 -14.63
C ALA A 29 -3.53 3.55 -14.43
N LEU A 30 -2.99 2.37 -14.80
CA LEU A 30 -1.58 2.10 -14.84
C LEU A 30 -1.18 1.78 -16.28
N LYS A 31 -0.45 2.69 -16.93
CA LYS A 31 0.13 2.54 -18.26
C LYS A 31 1.46 3.27 -18.28
N MET A 32 2.53 2.58 -17.90
CA MET A 32 3.82 3.22 -17.71
C MET A 32 5.00 2.27 -17.97
N ALA A 33 6.18 2.87 -18.09
CA ALA A 33 7.41 2.12 -18.22
C ALA A 33 7.69 1.28 -16.98
N LEU A 34 8.17 0.08 -17.21
CA LEU A 34 8.59 -0.87 -16.18
C LEU A 34 10.11 -0.98 -16.18
N HIS A 35 10.71 -0.84 -15.01
CA HIS A 35 12.13 -0.98 -14.76
C HIS A 35 12.42 -2.20 -13.88
N ALA A 36 13.63 -2.74 -13.96
CA ALA A 36 14.08 -3.71 -12.99
C ALA A 36 14.19 -3.07 -11.60
N ALA A 37 13.84 -3.81 -10.54
CA ALA A 37 13.81 -3.27 -9.17
C ALA A 37 15.18 -2.77 -8.67
N ASP A 38 16.26 -3.31 -9.23
CA ASP A 38 17.64 -2.95 -8.97
C ASP A 38 18.23 -1.99 -10.02
N GLY A 39 17.40 -1.52 -10.94
CA GLY A 39 17.79 -0.60 -12.00
C GLY A 39 17.82 0.87 -11.58
N ASP A 40 18.42 1.70 -12.43
CA ASP A 40 18.44 3.16 -12.24
C ASP A 40 17.02 3.74 -12.36
N THR A 41 16.48 4.23 -11.25
CA THR A 41 15.12 4.77 -11.13
C THR A 41 15.01 6.25 -11.52
N LYS A 42 16.04 6.84 -12.14
CA LYS A 42 16.04 8.26 -12.56
C LYS A 42 15.10 8.58 -13.71
N GLY A 43 14.46 7.56 -14.29
CA GLY A 43 13.49 7.71 -15.38
C GLY A 43 12.03 7.79 -14.89
N ARG A 44 11.14 8.19 -15.80
CA ARG A 44 9.69 8.08 -15.62
C ARG A 44 9.29 6.61 -15.76
N GLY A 45 8.75 6.03 -14.70
CA GLY A 45 8.30 4.64 -14.73
C GLY A 45 8.18 4.08 -13.32
N THR A 46 7.96 2.80 -13.23
CA THR A 46 7.80 2.05 -11.98
C THR A 46 8.60 0.76 -12.01
N ASN A 47 8.66 0.09 -10.88
CA ASN A 47 9.27 -1.23 -10.73
C ASN A 47 8.37 -2.15 -9.88
N PRO A 48 8.59 -3.47 -9.89
CA PRO A 48 7.74 -4.40 -9.15
C PRO A 48 7.64 -4.13 -7.65
N ALA A 49 8.73 -3.72 -7.00
CA ALA A 49 8.73 -3.44 -5.57
C ALA A 49 7.86 -2.22 -5.22
N GLU A 50 7.95 -1.17 -6.02
CA GLU A 50 7.11 0.03 -5.90
C GLU A 50 5.63 -0.29 -6.11
N LEU A 51 5.30 -1.16 -7.05
CA LEU A 51 3.93 -1.63 -7.29
C LEU A 51 3.38 -2.44 -6.11
N ILE A 52 4.20 -3.28 -5.50
CA ILE A 52 3.83 -4.00 -4.27
C ILE A 52 3.55 -3.00 -3.14
N ALA A 53 4.43 -2.03 -2.94
CA ALA A 53 4.25 -1.00 -1.92
C ALA A 53 2.96 -0.18 -2.16
N ALA A 54 2.68 0.21 -3.40
CA ALA A 54 1.46 0.90 -3.77
C ALA A 54 0.20 0.05 -3.49
N ALA A 55 0.24 -1.24 -3.82
CA ALA A 55 -0.87 -2.16 -3.55
C ALA A 55 -1.13 -2.30 -2.05
N ILE A 56 -0.07 -2.41 -1.24
CA ILE A 56 -0.18 -2.49 0.22
C ILE A 56 -0.76 -1.21 0.79
N ALA A 57 -0.24 -0.05 0.41
CA ALA A 57 -0.71 1.25 0.90
C ALA A 57 -2.20 1.46 0.58
N GLY A 58 -2.62 1.18 -0.65
CA GLY A 58 -4.01 1.27 -1.07
C GLY A 58 -4.92 0.30 -0.33
N SER A 59 -4.52 -0.95 -0.22
CA SER A 59 -5.28 -1.98 0.48
C SER A 59 -5.43 -1.67 1.97
N PHE A 60 -4.36 -1.24 2.62
CA PHE A 60 -4.40 -0.86 4.04
C PHE A 60 -5.32 0.35 4.27
N SER A 61 -5.22 1.40 3.44
CA SER A 61 -6.08 2.59 3.56
C SER A 61 -7.57 2.25 3.46
N LEU A 62 -7.93 1.40 2.51
CA LEU A 62 -9.31 0.93 2.35
C LEU A 62 -9.77 0.11 3.55
N THR A 63 -8.92 -0.80 4.04
CA THR A 63 -9.24 -1.63 5.21
C THR A 63 -9.39 -0.77 6.47
N LEU A 64 -8.52 0.23 6.67
CA LEU A 64 -8.62 1.15 7.80
C LEU A 64 -9.90 2.01 7.72
N ALA A 65 -10.26 2.49 6.53
CA ALA A 65 -11.52 3.23 6.34
C ALA A 65 -12.73 2.38 6.73
N ASP A 66 -12.72 1.09 6.37
CA ASP A 66 -13.79 0.15 6.72
C ASP A 66 -13.84 -0.12 8.23
N GLU A 67 -12.71 -0.39 8.87
CA GLU A 67 -12.62 -0.60 10.32
C GLU A 67 -13.07 0.62 11.13
N LEU A 68 -12.69 1.83 10.71
CA LEU A 68 -13.16 3.07 11.32
C LEU A 68 -14.67 3.27 11.10
N GLY A 69 -15.19 2.92 9.92
CA GLY A 69 -16.60 2.97 9.62
C GLY A 69 -17.42 2.02 10.50
N GLN A 70 -16.94 0.81 10.72
CA GLN A 70 -17.55 -0.16 11.64
C GLN A 70 -17.55 0.31 13.09
N ALA A 71 -16.54 1.08 13.48
CA ALA A 71 -16.48 1.72 14.80
C ALA A 71 -17.35 3.01 14.91
N GLY A 72 -18.05 3.38 13.85
CA GLY A 72 -18.97 4.54 13.83
C GLY A 72 -18.31 5.87 13.46
N TYR A 73 -17.06 5.85 13.01
CA TYR A 73 -16.32 7.03 12.60
C TYR A 73 -16.35 7.24 11.09
N LYS A 74 -16.23 8.51 10.68
CA LYS A 74 -16.10 8.91 9.28
C LYS A 74 -14.76 9.57 9.07
N PRO A 75 -13.74 8.83 8.62
CA PRO A 75 -12.44 9.43 8.31
C PRO A 75 -12.61 10.45 7.16
N ARG A 76 -11.93 11.59 7.29
CA ARG A 76 -11.84 12.58 6.21
C ARG A 76 -10.69 12.28 5.27
N GLU A 77 -9.60 11.81 5.83
CA GLU A 77 -8.35 11.56 5.12
C GLU A 77 -7.59 10.42 5.78
N ILE A 78 -7.02 9.57 4.97
CA ILE A 78 -6.11 8.51 5.39
C ILE A 78 -4.93 8.53 4.42
N ASP A 79 -3.77 8.92 4.92
CA ASP A 79 -2.52 8.84 4.20
C ASP A 79 -1.74 7.63 4.68
N THR A 80 -1.36 6.77 3.77
CA THR A 80 -0.56 5.60 4.05
C THR A 80 0.67 5.57 3.15
N MET A 81 1.83 5.54 3.76
CA MET A 81 3.08 5.23 3.09
C MET A 81 3.48 3.80 3.43
N ALA A 82 3.70 2.97 2.43
CA ALA A 82 4.24 1.63 2.59
C ALA A 82 5.65 1.57 2.02
N THR A 83 6.57 1.00 2.79
CA THR A 83 7.93 0.70 2.34
C THR A 83 8.12 -0.81 2.40
N VAL A 84 8.54 -1.41 1.30
CA VAL A 84 8.86 -2.83 1.23
C VAL A 84 10.37 -3.02 1.13
N THR A 85 10.89 -3.99 1.87
CA THR A 85 12.30 -4.38 1.82
C THR A 85 12.42 -5.73 1.17
N LEU A 86 13.20 -5.79 0.10
CA LEU A 86 13.57 -7.01 -0.60
C LEU A 86 15.03 -7.33 -0.28
N GLU A 87 15.29 -8.56 0.15
CA GLU A 87 16.64 -9.05 0.40
C GLU A 87 17.00 -10.12 -0.63
N HIS A 88 18.23 -10.05 -1.13
CA HIS A 88 18.80 -11.05 -2.02
C HIS A 88 19.78 -11.92 -1.25
N SER A 89 19.54 -13.22 -1.23
CA SER A 89 20.40 -14.22 -0.60
C SER A 89 20.73 -15.34 -1.58
N ALA A 90 21.49 -16.32 -1.14
CA ALA A 90 21.76 -17.53 -1.93
C ALA A 90 20.47 -18.30 -2.31
N ALA A 91 19.40 -18.14 -1.53
CA ALA A 91 18.08 -18.74 -1.80
C ALA A 91 17.21 -17.90 -2.77
N GLY A 92 17.70 -16.73 -3.19
CA GLY A 92 16.99 -15.80 -4.09
C GLY A 92 16.46 -14.54 -3.39
N TRP A 93 15.52 -13.87 -4.05
CA TRP A 93 14.89 -12.68 -3.54
C TRP A 93 13.74 -13.00 -2.57
N THR A 94 13.72 -12.32 -1.44
CA THR A 94 12.66 -12.44 -0.43
C THR A 94 12.21 -11.07 0.02
N LEU A 95 10.90 -10.87 0.13
CA LEU A 95 10.34 -9.70 0.77
C LEU A 95 10.34 -9.92 2.28
N THR A 96 11.21 -9.22 3.00
CA THR A 96 11.47 -9.47 4.42
C THR A 96 10.70 -8.54 5.34
N GLN A 97 10.43 -7.31 4.91
CA GLN A 97 9.80 -6.33 5.77
C GLN A 97 8.83 -5.43 5.01
N ILE A 98 7.75 -5.08 5.68
CA ILE A 98 6.81 -4.03 5.31
C ILE A 98 6.78 -2.99 6.42
N LEU A 99 7.04 -1.73 6.10
CA LEU A 99 6.84 -0.61 7.01
C LEU A 99 5.61 0.18 6.56
N LEU A 100 4.67 0.40 7.46
CA LEU A 100 3.50 1.26 7.25
C LEU A 100 3.63 2.51 8.10
N ALA A 101 3.61 3.67 7.48
CA ALA A 101 3.46 4.96 8.14
C ALA A 101 2.08 5.51 7.80
N VAL A 102 1.22 5.66 8.79
CA VAL A 102 -0.18 6.02 8.61
C VAL A 102 -0.46 7.34 9.31
N ALA A 103 -1.09 8.26 8.62
CA ALA A 103 -1.66 9.48 9.20
C ALA A 103 -3.13 9.56 8.80
N ALA A 104 -4.01 9.77 9.76
CA ALA A 104 -5.43 9.88 9.46
C ALA A 104 -6.07 11.08 10.17
N THR A 105 -6.96 11.75 9.47
CA THR A 105 -7.83 12.78 10.03
C THR A 105 -9.21 12.19 10.24
N VAL A 106 -9.56 11.94 11.51
CA VAL A 106 -10.84 11.32 11.90
C VAL A 106 -11.49 12.17 12.97
N PRO A 107 -12.48 13.00 12.59
CA PRO A 107 -13.17 13.87 13.54
C PRO A 107 -13.81 13.08 14.68
N ARG A 108 -13.65 13.59 15.90
CA ARG A 108 -14.23 13.02 17.13
C ARG A 108 -13.80 11.60 17.49
N ALA A 109 -12.85 11.02 16.80
CA ALA A 109 -12.37 9.68 17.14
C ALA A 109 -11.64 9.67 18.48
N ALA A 110 -11.95 8.67 19.31
CA ALA A 110 -11.16 8.39 20.50
C ALA A 110 -9.82 7.74 20.07
N GLU A 111 -8.74 8.07 20.80
CA GLU A 111 -7.41 7.52 20.48
C GLU A 111 -7.39 6.00 20.54
N CYS A 112 -8.03 5.42 21.57
CA CYS A 112 -8.11 3.97 21.72
C CYS A 112 -8.84 3.31 20.56
N ASP A 113 -9.95 3.87 20.09
CA ASP A 113 -10.72 3.32 18.98
C ASP A 113 -9.93 3.41 17.66
N PHE A 114 -9.17 4.49 17.48
CA PHE A 114 -8.29 4.64 16.34
C PHE A 114 -7.15 3.60 16.35
N VAL A 115 -6.50 3.43 17.50
CA VAL A 115 -5.44 2.42 17.67
C VAL A 115 -5.99 1.02 17.40
N ASP A 116 -7.14 0.67 17.97
CA ASP A 116 -7.79 -0.61 17.74
C ASP A 116 -8.16 -0.84 16.27
N ALA A 117 -8.68 0.19 15.61
CA ALA A 117 -9.00 0.13 14.18
C ALA A 117 -7.74 -0.08 13.32
N THR A 118 -6.62 0.59 13.65
CA THR A 118 -5.34 0.39 12.92
C THR A 118 -4.78 -1.01 13.12
N LEU A 119 -4.89 -1.57 14.32
CA LEU A 119 -4.45 -2.95 14.60
C LEU A 119 -5.30 -3.97 13.86
N ARG A 120 -6.63 -3.79 13.84
CA ARG A 120 -7.52 -4.65 13.04
C ARG A 120 -7.24 -4.52 11.54
N ALA A 121 -7.05 -3.30 11.05
CA ALA A 121 -6.70 -3.07 9.65
C ALA A 121 -5.39 -3.76 9.26
N LYS A 122 -4.38 -3.72 10.13
CA LYS A 122 -3.11 -4.44 9.92
C LYS A 122 -3.34 -5.95 9.83
N ALA A 123 -4.16 -6.51 10.71
CA ALA A 123 -4.45 -7.96 10.74
C ALA A 123 -5.31 -8.39 9.52
N ASN A 124 -6.23 -7.54 9.07
CA ASN A 124 -7.22 -7.86 8.05
C ASN A 124 -6.84 -7.39 6.64
N CYS A 125 -5.74 -6.65 6.47
CA CYS A 125 -5.30 -6.19 5.14
C CYS A 125 -4.95 -7.39 4.25
N PRO A 126 -5.72 -7.65 3.18
CA PRO A 126 -5.57 -8.89 2.41
C PRO A 126 -4.25 -8.97 1.66
N ILE A 127 -3.69 -7.84 1.24
CA ILE A 127 -2.44 -7.82 0.46
C ILE A 127 -1.23 -8.07 1.37
N SER A 128 -1.12 -7.34 2.48
CA SER A 128 0.01 -7.53 3.40
C SER A 128 -0.02 -8.90 4.07
N SER A 129 -1.20 -9.42 4.39
CA SER A 129 -1.37 -10.77 4.95
C SER A 129 -0.92 -11.87 3.98
N ALA A 130 -1.17 -11.69 2.67
CA ALA A 130 -0.77 -12.66 1.65
C ALA A 130 0.75 -12.71 1.41
N LEU A 131 1.48 -11.63 1.73
CA LEU A 131 2.92 -11.53 1.50
C LEU A 131 3.78 -12.16 2.61
N ASN A 132 3.18 -12.53 3.72
CA ASN A 132 3.85 -13.21 4.85
C ASN A 132 5.17 -12.56 5.29
N ALA A 133 5.24 -11.23 5.25
CA ALA A 133 6.41 -10.45 5.67
C ALA A 133 6.19 -9.81 7.05
N ASN A 134 7.29 -9.51 7.74
CA ASN A 134 7.21 -8.78 9.00
C ASN A 134 6.67 -7.35 8.75
N THR A 135 5.50 -7.06 9.29
CA THR A 135 4.84 -5.76 9.12
C THR A 135 4.95 -4.92 10.38
N LEU A 136 5.67 -3.82 10.30
CA LEU A 136 5.77 -2.78 11.33
C LEU A 136 4.88 -1.61 10.93
N MET A 137 4.29 -0.93 11.92
CA MET A 137 3.36 0.16 11.66
C MET A 137 3.53 1.28 12.68
N THR A 138 3.52 2.50 12.20
CA THR A 138 3.30 3.71 13.00
C THR A 138 2.01 4.37 12.53
N ALA A 139 1.20 4.87 13.46
CA ALA A 139 -0.06 5.50 13.14
C ALA A 139 -0.24 6.79 13.94
N LYS A 140 -0.70 7.84 13.26
CA LYS A 140 -0.93 9.16 13.85
C LYS A 140 -2.38 9.60 13.58
N LEU A 141 -3.09 9.94 14.64
CA LEU A 141 -4.43 10.50 14.56
C LEU A 141 -4.40 12.02 14.60
N THR A 142 -5.15 12.66 13.72
CA THR A 142 -5.48 14.09 13.76
C THR A 142 -6.98 14.23 13.92
N ARG A 143 -7.41 15.06 14.89
CA ARG A 143 -8.81 15.37 15.17
C ARG A 143 -9.08 16.84 14.83
N LYS A 144 -9.01 17.21 13.57
CA LYS A 144 -9.45 18.56 13.17
C LYS A 144 -10.95 18.58 13.17
N ASP A 145 -11.53 19.21 14.19
CA ASP A 145 -12.93 19.67 14.13
C ASP A 145 -13.04 20.75 13.06
N GLU A 146 -14.17 20.78 12.34
CA GLU A 146 -14.44 21.90 11.45
C GLU A 146 -14.39 23.20 12.26
N PRO A 147 -13.81 24.29 11.73
CA PRO A 147 -14.08 25.59 12.30
C PRO A 147 -15.59 25.77 12.26
N CYS A 148 -16.19 26.05 13.42
CA CYS A 148 -17.59 26.47 13.48
C CYS A 148 -17.79 27.58 12.46
N SER A 149 -18.58 27.32 11.42
CA SER A 149 -19.10 28.36 10.56
C SER A 149 -20.11 29.14 11.41
N CYS A 150 -19.69 30.29 11.89
CA CYS A 150 -20.61 31.29 12.37
C CYS A 150 -21.33 31.90 11.19
#